data_315ef824fd7e4f88b8bc12209b5dd5ea
#
_entry.id   315ef824fd7e4f88b8bc12209b5dd5ea
#
_cell.length_a   1.000
_cell.length_b   1.000
_cell.length_c   1.000
_cell.angle_alpha   90.00
_cell.angle_beta   90.00
_cell.angle_gamma   90.00
#
_symmetry.space_group_name_H-M   'P 1'
#
loop_
_entity.id
_entity.type
_entity.pdbx_description
1 polymer ?
#
loop_
_entity_poly.entity_id
_entity_poly.type
_entity_poly.pdbx_seq_one_letter_code
_entity_poly.pdbx_strand_id
1 'polypeptide(L)'
;AQRVDYIVIDASPVLELDDLFVEIADKIVIPTFLDEVTTQGIFDLIKKVGVNKIKAIVPNRSHLTKLEKEYYTELQTAFNSTNIVLTCPIKHSAIISKLIDSGRTCWETRQKIIDPICVEFQKVLEVIK
;
A
#
# COMPACT_ATOMS: atom_id res chain seq x y z
N ALA A 1 24.39 -19.39 8.88
CA ALA A 1 23.21 -18.52 8.89
C ALA A 1 22.82 -18.17 7.46
N GLN A 2 21.55 -18.27 7.12
CA GLN A 2 21.05 -17.80 5.83
C GLN A 2 21.11 -16.27 5.79
N ARG A 3 21.69 -15.71 4.73
CA ARG A 3 21.62 -14.28 4.46
C ARG A 3 20.30 -14.00 3.73
N VAL A 4 19.56 -13.04 4.22
CA VAL A 4 18.35 -12.52 3.58
C VAL A 4 18.54 -11.03 3.28
N ASP A 5 18.08 -10.60 2.12
CA ASP A 5 18.17 -9.19 1.71
C ASP A 5 17.00 -8.37 2.28
N TYR A 6 15.84 -8.99 2.41
CA TYR A 6 14.62 -8.36 2.90
C TYR A 6 13.87 -9.27 3.86
N ILE A 7 13.29 -8.66 4.88
CA ILE A 7 12.29 -9.27 5.76
C ILE A 7 11.00 -8.47 5.59
N VAL A 8 9.95 -9.12 5.10
CA VAL A 8 8.63 -8.50 4.96
C VAL A 8 7.79 -8.90 6.15
N ILE A 9 7.29 -7.90 6.86
CA ILE A 9 6.41 -8.08 8.03
C ILE A 9 4.99 -7.72 7.60
N ASP A 10 4.11 -8.71 7.62
CA ASP A 10 2.66 -8.49 7.48
C ASP A 10 2.12 -8.21 8.89
N ALA A 11 1.96 -6.92 9.19
CA ALA A 11 1.58 -6.49 10.52
C ALA A 11 0.12 -6.86 10.81
N SER A 12 -0.10 -7.48 11.96
CA SER A 12 -1.44 -7.81 12.43
C SER A 12 -2.08 -6.60 13.12
N PRO A 13 -3.39 -6.39 13.04
CA PRO A 13 -4.08 -5.29 13.72
C PRO A 13 -4.13 -5.42 15.26
N VAL A 14 -3.19 -6.12 15.86
CA VAL A 14 -3.01 -6.20 17.31
C VAL A 14 -2.11 -5.06 17.75
N LEU A 15 -2.68 -4.05 18.38
CA LEU A 15 -2.08 -2.75 18.69
C LEU A 15 -0.66 -2.79 19.29
N GLU A 16 -0.39 -3.72 20.21
CA GLU A 16 0.92 -3.80 20.87
C GLU A 16 2.04 -4.30 19.95
N LEU A 17 1.72 -5.24 19.06
CA LEU A 17 2.68 -5.78 18.09
C LEU A 17 2.93 -4.80 16.95
N ASP A 18 1.90 -4.07 16.54
CA ASP A 18 2.03 -3.06 15.48
C ASP A 18 3.01 -1.95 15.87
N ASP A 19 2.99 -1.50 17.11
CA ASP A 19 3.91 -0.48 17.60
C ASP A 19 5.36 -0.95 17.52
N LEU A 20 5.64 -2.19 17.91
CA LEU A 20 6.97 -2.77 17.82
C LEU A 20 7.44 -2.90 16.36
N PHE A 21 6.57 -3.38 15.46
CA PHE A 21 6.91 -3.52 14.04
C PHE A 21 7.17 -2.18 13.37
N VAL A 22 6.40 -1.17 13.71
CA VAL A 22 6.61 0.20 13.23
C VAL A 22 7.97 0.75 13.71
N GLU A 23 8.34 0.46 14.95
CA GLU A 23 9.62 0.90 15.53
C GLU A 23 10.81 0.26 14.81
N ILE A 24 10.79 -1.05 14.60
CA ILE A 24 11.91 -1.80 14.01
C ILE A 24 11.98 -1.75 12.49
N ALA A 25 10.88 -1.40 11.80
CA ALA A 25 10.86 -1.35 10.34
C ALA A 25 11.75 -0.24 9.79
N ASP A 26 12.54 -0.55 8.78
CA ASP A 26 13.31 0.44 8.02
C ASP A 26 12.43 1.20 7.03
N LYS A 27 11.46 0.52 6.44
CA LYS A 27 10.54 1.04 5.42
C LYS A 27 9.14 0.53 5.68
N ILE A 28 8.16 1.42 5.56
CA ILE A 28 6.74 1.11 5.75
C ILE A 28 5.99 1.37 4.46
N VAL A 29 5.18 0.41 4.06
CA VAL A 29 4.20 0.53 2.98
C VAL A 29 2.81 0.41 3.60
N ILE A 30 1.93 1.33 3.26
CA ILE A 30 0.58 1.40 3.82
C ILE A 30 -0.45 1.06 2.75
N PRO A 31 -0.96 -0.17 2.68
CA PRO A 31 -2.17 -0.43 1.93
C PRO A 31 -3.37 0.21 2.64
N THR A 32 -4.26 0.82 1.88
CA THR A 32 -5.41 1.53 2.44
C THR A 32 -6.66 1.37 1.58
N PHE A 33 -7.81 1.58 2.19
CA PHE A 33 -9.04 1.88 1.45
C PHE A 33 -9.19 3.40 1.31
N LEU A 34 -10.05 3.83 0.40
CA LEU A 34 -10.38 5.25 0.22
C LEU A 34 -11.68 5.55 0.99
N ASP A 35 -11.57 5.58 2.30
CA ASP A 35 -12.65 5.92 3.22
C ASP A 35 -12.14 6.82 4.36
N GLU A 36 -13.07 7.35 5.14
CA GLU A 36 -12.74 8.28 6.22
C GLU A 36 -11.85 7.66 7.29
N VAL A 37 -12.18 6.45 7.72
CA VAL A 37 -11.51 5.78 8.85
C VAL A 37 -10.06 5.45 8.50
N THR A 38 -9.85 4.83 7.34
CA THR A 38 -8.50 4.43 6.93
C THR A 38 -7.64 5.62 6.54
N THR A 39 -8.22 6.64 5.90
CA THR A 39 -7.51 7.88 5.57
C THR A 39 -7.07 8.61 6.84
N GLN A 40 -7.92 8.74 7.83
CA GLN A 40 -7.55 9.32 9.12
C GLN A 40 -6.47 8.49 9.81
N GLY A 41 -6.56 7.18 9.76
CA GLY A 41 -5.55 6.26 10.30
C GLY A 41 -4.14 6.48 9.71
N ILE A 42 -4.05 6.82 8.42
CA ILE A 42 -2.78 7.18 7.77
C ILE A 42 -2.19 8.44 8.41
N PHE A 43 -2.98 9.47 8.58
CA PHE A 43 -2.51 10.72 9.18
C PHE A 43 -2.07 10.53 10.64
N ASP A 44 -2.79 9.72 11.40
CA ASP A 44 -2.44 9.40 12.78
C ASP A 44 -1.14 8.59 12.87
N LEU A 45 -0.94 7.63 11.97
CA LEU A 45 0.32 6.89 11.88
C LEU A 45 1.48 7.80 11.54
N ILE A 46 1.31 8.71 10.59
CA ILE A 46 2.37 9.66 10.19
C ILE A 46 2.74 10.60 11.33
N LYS A 47 1.77 11.07 12.10
CA LYS A 47 2.05 11.87 13.31
C LYS A 47 2.88 11.10 14.34
N LYS A 48 2.67 9.79 14.44
CA LYS A 48 3.36 8.92 15.38
C LYS A 48 4.79 8.59 14.93
N VAL A 49 4.99 8.24 13.66
CA VAL A 49 6.28 7.70 13.15
C VAL A 49 7.05 8.67 12.27
N GLY A 50 6.44 9.77 11.84
CA GLY A 50 7.01 10.70 10.87
C GLY A 50 6.94 10.16 9.44
N VAL A 51 7.33 11.00 8.49
CA VAL A 51 7.23 10.70 7.05
C VAL A 51 8.41 9.86 6.52
N ASN A 52 9.54 9.85 7.22
CA ASN A 52 10.79 9.31 6.67
C ASN A 52 10.77 7.80 6.43
N LYS A 53 10.11 7.04 7.30
CA LYS A 53 9.97 5.59 7.16
C LYS A 53 8.91 5.18 6.15
N ILE A 54 7.91 6.04 5.89
CA ILE A 54 6.80 5.72 5.00
C ILE A 54 7.25 5.92 3.56
N LYS A 55 7.26 4.86 2.78
CA LYS A 55 7.76 4.86 1.40
C LYS A 55 6.65 4.88 0.37
N ALA A 56 5.53 4.21 0.66
CA ALA A 56 4.39 4.18 -0.25
C ALA A 56 3.06 4.08 0.50
N ILE A 57 2.04 4.68 -0.11
CA ILE A 57 0.63 4.51 0.25
C ILE A 57 -0.06 3.91 -0.97
N VAL A 58 -0.77 2.80 -0.76
CA VAL A 58 -1.35 1.98 -1.83
C VAL A 58 -2.86 1.90 -1.64
N PRO A 59 -3.65 2.83 -2.24
CA PRO A 59 -5.10 2.71 -2.25
C PRO A 59 -5.52 1.45 -3.01
N ASN A 60 -6.20 0.53 -2.33
CA ASN A 60 -6.51 -0.79 -2.86
C ASN A 60 -8.02 -1.05 -2.87
N ARG A 61 -8.46 -2.01 -3.68
CA ARG A 61 -9.84 -2.47 -3.83
C ARG A 61 -10.83 -1.32 -4.11
N SER A 62 -10.39 -0.34 -4.90
CA SER A 62 -11.20 0.83 -5.24
C SER A 62 -12.28 0.51 -6.27
N HIS A 63 -13.46 1.05 -6.06
CA HIS A 63 -14.55 1.05 -7.03
C HIS A 63 -14.63 2.37 -7.83
N LEU A 64 -13.71 3.29 -7.58
CA LEU A 64 -13.62 4.61 -8.22
C LEU A 64 -14.91 5.43 -8.07
N THR A 65 -15.58 5.32 -6.94
CA THR A 65 -16.74 6.15 -6.60
C THR A 65 -16.34 7.62 -6.46
N LYS A 66 -17.32 8.51 -6.51
CA LYS A 66 -17.08 9.94 -6.30
C LYS A 66 -16.41 10.20 -4.94
N LEU A 67 -16.91 9.56 -3.89
CA LEU A 67 -16.38 9.71 -2.54
C LEU A 67 -14.92 9.19 -2.44
N GLU A 68 -14.63 8.04 -3.03
CA GLU A 68 -13.25 7.51 -3.07
C GLU A 68 -12.29 8.47 -3.82
N LYS A 69 -12.74 9.11 -4.89
CA LYS A 69 -11.96 10.12 -5.60
C LYS A 69 -11.68 11.35 -4.74
N GLU A 70 -12.61 11.76 -3.90
CA GLU A 70 -12.43 12.85 -2.95
C GLU A 70 -11.36 12.52 -1.91
N TYR A 71 -11.39 11.33 -1.30
CA TYR A 71 -10.34 10.86 -0.39
C TYR A 71 -8.99 10.73 -1.08
N TYR A 72 -8.97 10.23 -2.30
CA TYR A 72 -7.72 10.15 -3.07
C TYR A 72 -7.12 11.53 -3.32
N THR A 73 -7.92 12.52 -3.67
CA THR A 73 -7.47 13.91 -3.84
C THR A 73 -6.92 14.48 -2.55
N GLU A 74 -7.54 14.17 -1.40
CA GLU A 74 -7.03 14.56 -0.09
C GLU A 74 -5.64 13.98 0.17
N LEU A 75 -5.44 12.70 -0.10
CA LEU A 75 -4.12 12.06 0.00
C LEU A 75 -3.09 12.68 -0.96
N GLN A 76 -3.48 12.94 -2.21
CA GLN A 76 -2.60 13.61 -3.18
C GLN A 76 -2.15 14.98 -2.67
N THR A 77 -3.06 15.78 -2.16
CA THR A 77 -2.75 17.11 -1.62
C THR A 77 -1.84 17.02 -0.40
N ALA A 78 -2.09 16.06 0.48
CA ALA A 78 -1.29 15.89 1.70
C ALA A 78 0.16 15.44 1.42
N PHE A 79 0.37 14.63 0.38
CA PHE A 79 1.67 13.98 0.13
C PHE A 79 2.41 14.45 -1.12
N ASN A 80 1.89 15.40 -1.88
CA ASN A 80 2.50 15.90 -3.12
C ASN A 80 3.90 16.52 -2.91
N SER A 81 4.18 17.06 -1.74
CA SER A 81 5.46 17.68 -1.38
C SER A 81 6.41 16.74 -0.61
N THR A 82 6.04 15.48 -0.47
CA THR A 82 6.83 14.47 0.23
C THR A 82 7.47 13.48 -0.75
N ASN A 83 8.40 12.66 -0.24
CA ASN A 83 8.98 11.54 -0.99
C ASN A 83 8.13 10.26 -0.93
N ILE A 84 6.95 10.32 -0.31
CA ILE A 84 6.03 9.18 -0.25
C ILE A 84 5.42 8.96 -1.62
N VAL A 85 5.53 7.75 -2.14
CA VAL A 85 4.84 7.34 -3.38
C VAL A 85 3.39 7.05 -3.06
N LEU A 86 2.47 7.81 -3.64
CA LEU A 86 1.05 7.50 -3.66
C LEU A 86 0.73 6.84 -4.99
N THR A 87 0.40 5.54 -4.98
CA THR A 87 0.02 4.83 -6.22
C THR A 87 -1.34 5.31 -6.71
N CYS A 88 -1.64 5.11 -7.99
CA CYS A 88 -3.02 5.24 -8.45
C CYS A 88 -3.91 4.22 -7.73
N PRO A 89 -5.20 4.53 -7.53
CA PRO A 89 -6.11 3.58 -6.90
C PRO A 89 -6.16 2.26 -7.67
N ILE A 90 -5.87 1.16 -6.99
CA ILE A 90 -5.93 -0.18 -7.56
C ILE A 90 -7.39 -0.64 -7.54
N LYS A 91 -7.95 -0.86 -8.73
CA LYS A 91 -9.32 -1.33 -8.87
C LYS A 91 -9.53 -2.69 -8.22
N HIS A 92 -10.69 -2.88 -7.63
CA HIS A 92 -11.13 -4.22 -7.25
C HIS A 92 -11.16 -5.14 -8.48
N SER A 93 -10.50 -6.29 -8.39
CA SER A 93 -10.35 -7.22 -9.52
C SER A 93 -10.61 -8.66 -9.07
N ALA A 94 -11.60 -9.29 -9.69
CA ALA A 94 -11.86 -10.72 -9.48
C ALA A 94 -10.70 -11.60 -10.00
N ILE A 95 -9.97 -11.13 -11.01
CA ILE A 95 -8.79 -11.83 -11.54
C ILE A 95 -7.69 -11.89 -10.49
N ILE A 96 -7.40 -10.77 -9.83
CA ILE A 96 -6.40 -10.72 -8.75
C ILE A 96 -6.80 -11.64 -7.61
N SER A 97 -8.07 -11.61 -7.18
CA SER A 97 -8.56 -12.49 -6.13
C SER A 97 -8.36 -13.97 -6.48
N LYS A 98 -8.69 -14.37 -7.70
CA LYS A 98 -8.47 -15.75 -8.16
C LYS A 98 -6.99 -16.15 -8.22
N LEU A 99 -6.11 -15.24 -8.61
CA LEU A 99 -4.67 -15.49 -8.62
C LEU A 99 -4.16 -15.72 -7.19
N ILE A 100 -4.54 -14.87 -6.25
CA ILE A 100 -4.18 -15.01 -4.83
C ILE A 100 -4.68 -16.35 -4.28
N ASP A 101 -5.95 -16.70 -4.51
CA ASP A 101 -6.54 -17.96 -4.07
C ASP A 101 -5.79 -19.19 -4.63
N SER A 102 -5.18 -19.07 -5.80
CA SER A 102 -4.36 -20.13 -6.42
C SER A 102 -2.86 -20.05 -6.06
N GLY A 103 -2.48 -19.14 -5.15
CA GLY A 103 -1.09 -18.94 -4.75
C GLY A 103 -0.21 -18.30 -5.82
N ARG A 104 -0.82 -17.54 -6.74
CA ARG A 104 -0.13 -16.89 -7.87
C ARG A 104 -0.13 -15.38 -7.72
N THR A 105 0.86 -14.74 -8.31
CA THR A 105 1.00 -13.29 -8.36
C THR A 105 0.39 -12.69 -9.64
N CYS A 106 0.20 -11.37 -9.65
CA CYS A 106 -0.33 -10.67 -10.82
C CYS A 106 0.60 -10.75 -12.05
N TRP A 107 1.89 -11.04 -11.87
CA TRP A 107 2.86 -11.20 -12.96
C TRP A 107 2.82 -12.60 -13.60
N GLU A 108 2.13 -13.56 -13.00
CA GLU A 108 2.03 -14.95 -13.47
C GLU A 108 0.79 -15.21 -14.33
N THR A 109 0.24 -14.17 -14.91
CA THR A 109 -0.90 -14.26 -15.84
C THR A 109 -0.59 -13.59 -17.16
N ARG A 110 -1.24 -14.07 -18.22
CA ARG A 110 -1.21 -13.46 -19.57
C ARG A 110 -2.33 -12.46 -19.82
N GLN A 111 -3.20 -12.23 -18.84
CA GLN A 111 -4.34 -11.32 -18.98
C GLN A 111 -3.88 -9.87 -18.86
N LYS A 112 -3.76 -9.19 -19.99
CA LYS A 112 -3.29 -7.79 -20.07
C LYS A 112 -4.17 -6.78 -19.33
N ILE A 113 -5.41 -7.12 -19.02
CA ILE A 113 -6.33 -6.23 -18.30
C ILE A 113 -5.82 -5.83 -16.92
N ILE A 114 -4.92 -6.63 -16.31
CA ILE A 114 -4.30 -6.31 -15.02
C ILE A 114 -2.94 -5.61 -15.12
N ASP A 115 -2.44 -5.38 -16.33
CA ASP A 115 -1.14 -4.69 -16.51
C ASP A 115 -1.08 -3.34 -15.79
N PRO A 116 -2.12 -2.48 -15.79
CA PRO A 116 -2.10 -1.24 -15.01
C PRO A 116 -1.92 -1.47 -13.50
N ILE A 117 -2.46 -2.55 -12.96
CA ILE A 117 -2.28 -2.93 -11.55
C ILE A 117 -0.83 -3.33 -11.29
N CYS A 118 -0.24 -4.13 -12.18
CA CYS A 118 1.16 -4.54 -12.08
C CYS A 118 2.10 -3.33 -12.10
N VAL A 119 1.81 -2.32 -12.92
CA VAL A 119 2.58 -1.07 -12.97
C VAL A 119 2.56 -0.35 -11.62
N GLU A 120 1.42 -0.27 -10.96
CA GLU A 120 1.33 0.38 -9.64
C GLU A 120 2.11 -0.41 -8.57
N PHE A 121 2.02 -1.73 -8.56
CA PHE A 121 2.84 -2.55 -7.66
C PHE A 121 4.34 -2.42 -7.95
N GLN A 122 4.73 -2.29 -9.22
CA GLN A 122 6.14 -2.05 -9.57
C GLN A 122 6.68 -0.77 -8.96
N LYS A 123 5.91 0.31 -8.92
CA LYS A 123 6.30 1.56 -8.24
C LYS A 123 6.60 1.34 -6.76
N VAL A 124 5.80 0.51 -6.08
CA VAL A 124 6.04 0.16 -4.67
C VAL A 124 7.34 -0.61 -4.53
N LEU A 125 7.58 -1.60 -5.38
CA LEU A 125 8.82 -2.39 -5.36
C LEU A 125 10.06 -1.53 -5.56
N GLU A 126 9.99 -0.51 -6.42
CA GLU A 126 11.12 0.40 -6.67
C GLU A 126 11.49 1.23 -5.42
N VAL A 127 10.53 1.65 -4.60
CA VAL A 127 10.82 2.46 -3.40
C VAL A 127 11.25 1.64 -2.20
N ILE A 128 11.03 0.34 -2.18
CA ILE A 128 11.47 -0.55 -1.09
C ILE A 128 12.81 -1.23 -1.34
N LYS A 129 13.30 -1.19 -2.55
CA LYS A 129 14.64 -1.70 -2.91
C LYS A 129 15.78 -1.05 -2.16
#